data_8154d206686adc9db8a635ed4dee0bc3
#
_entry.id   8154d206686adc9db8a635ed4dee0bc3
#
_cell.length_a   1.000
_cell.length_b   1.000
_cell.length_c   1.000
_cell.angle_alpha   90.00
_cell.angle_beta   90.00
_cell.angle_gamma   90.00
#
_symmetry.space_group_name_H-M   'P 1'
#
loop_
_entity.id
_entity.type
_entity.pdbx_description
1 polymer ?
#
loop_
_entity_poly.entity_id
_entity_poly.type
_entity_poly.pdbx_seq_one_letter_code
_entity_poly.pdbx_strand_id
1 'polypeptide(L)'
;EQIKLIYKRNNKWSEVIVPKTMVASASKIVGLSALGISVTSENAKFLVRYLSDVENANDDYINIQYSSSKIGWIRDYFLPYDKDIVFDGDMRFRQLYESISVGGSRAEWYEHVKKVRATGRIEPKIMLAASFASILIKLVGALPFFVDLWGETEGGKTVTLMLGASVWANPGESRYIGDFKTTDVALEAKSDMLNNLPLILDDTSKVSAKIRDNFEGIVYDLCSGKGKSRSNKELGVNRENRWQNCILTNGERPLAGYVSQGGAINRIIEVECSEKIFDDPQLTADTLKKNYGYAGIDFVNVVKEMSIDDIKALQKHYQGLIQDDDKMQKQSISMSIILAADKIATDQLFHDGQYIDIETAKNLLTEKEMVSENERA
;
A
#
# COMPACT_ATOMS: atom_id res chain seq x y z
N GLU A 1 -13.20 13.03 16.65
CA GLU A 1 -13.95 14.09 15.96
C GLU A 1 -13.06 15.29 15.72
N GLN A 2 -13.11 15.83 14.49
CA GLN A 2 -12.38 17.03 14.09
C GLN A 2 -13.35 18.12 13.65
N ILE A 3 -12.95 19.34 13.74
CA ILE A 3 -13.71 20.51 13.25
C ILE A 3 -12.87 21.23 12.21
N LYS A 4 -13.50 21.55 11.08
CA LYS A 4 -12.97 22.43 10.05
C LYS A 4 -13.41 23.84 10.34
N LEU A 5 -12.46 24.73 10.62
CA LEU A 5 -12.69 26.14 10.80
C LEU A 5 -12.34 26.88 9.50
N ILE A 6 -13.27 27.67 8.99
CA ILE A 6 -13.06 28.53 7.84
C ILE A 6 -13.09 29.98 8.33
N TYR A 7 -12.03 30.73 8.08
CA TYR A 7 -11.87 32.10 8.55
C TYR A 7 -11.27 32.99 7.47
N LYS A 8 -11.50 34.28 7.60
CA LYS A 8 -11.00 35.29 6.65
C LYS A 8 -9.88 36.10 7.28
N ARG A 9 -8.73 36.16 6.60
CA ARG A 9 -7.59 36.99 6.98
C ARG A 9 -7.04 37.71 5.75
N ASN A 10 -6.79 39.03 5.89
CA ASN A 10 -6.26 39.85 4.78
C ASN A 10 -7.06 39.66 3.47
N ASN A 11 -8.37 39.64 3.56
CA ASN A 11 -9.30 39.43 2.44
C ASN A 11 -9.20 38.05 1.77
N LYS A 12 -8.42 37.10 2.30
CA LYS A 12 -8.33 35.73 1.80
C LYS A 12 -8.99 34.78 2.78
N TRP A 13 -9.77 33.83 2.24
CA TRP A 13 -10.31 32.74 3.01
C TRP A 13 -9.23 31.70 3.26
N SER A 14 -9.14 31.24 4.48
CA SER A 14 -8.25 30.18 4.94
C SER A 14 -9.05 29.13 5.69
N GLU A 15 -8.58 27.91 5.69
CA GLU A 15 -9.19 26.81 6.43
C GLU A 15 -8.16 26.06 7.26
N VAL A 16 -8.62 25.50 8.38
CA VAL A 16 -7.82 24.66 9.25
C VAL A 16 -8.70 23.55 9.83
N ILE A 17 -8.17 22.35 9.90
CA ILE A 17 -8.83 21.21 10.54
C ILE A 17 -8.10 20.91 11.83
N VAL A 18 -8.84 20.87 12.93
CA VAL A 18 -8.29 20.66 14.29
C VAL A 18 -9.17 19.70 15.10
N PRO A 19 -8.59 18.97 16.07
CA PRO A 19 -9.39 18.17 17.00
C PRO A 19 -10.44 19.01 17.71
N LYS A 20 -11.67 18.50 17.86
CA LYS A 20 -12.75 19.17 18.59
C LYS A 20 -12.34 19.53 20.01
N THR A 21 -11.52 18.70 20.64
CA THR A 21 -10.95 18.98 21.98
C THR A 21 -10.07 20.23 22.04
N MET A 22 -9.53 20.69 20.91
CA MET A 22 -8.76 21.94 20.86
C MET A 22 -9.68 23.15 20.97
N VAL A 23 -10.78 23.15 20.25
CA VAL A 23 -11.73 24.28 20.24
C VAL A 23 -12.66 24.29 21.46
N ALA A 24 -12.81 23.17 22.16
CA ALA A 24 -13.60 23.02 23.36
C ALA A 24 -12.87 23.45 24.67
N SER A 25 -11.58 23.80 24.60
CA SER A 25 -10.76 24.10 25.78
C SER A 25 -10.07 25.46 25.67
N ALA A 26 -10.29 26.33 26.63
CA ALA A 26 -9.68 27.64 26.65
C ALA A 26 -8.12 27.61 26.68
N SER A 27 -7.53 26.59 27.31
CA SER A 27 -6.08 26.43 27.33
C SER A 27 -5.51 25.89 26.00
N LYS A 28 -6.27 25.06 25.29
CA LYS A 28 -5.82 24.44 24.01
C LYS A 28 -6.08 25.33 22.81
N ILE A 29 -7.19 26.11 22.82
CA ILE A 29 -7.61 26.95 21.69
C ILE A 29 -6.60 28.02 21.34
N VAL A 30 -5.76 28.46 22.29
CA VAL A 30 -4.66 29.41 22.07
C VAL A 30 -3.69 28.91 21.00
N GLY A 31 -3.56 27.58 20.83
CA GLY A 31 -2.75 26.97 19.77
C GLY A 31 -3.19 27.34 18.35
N LEU A 32 -4.44 27.77 18.14
CA LEU A 32 -4.94 28.26 16.86
C LEU A 32 -4.23 29.53 16.39
N SER A 33 -3.57 30.27 17.29
CA SER A 33 -2.75 31.44 16.94
C SER A 33 -1.61 31.10 15.98
N ALA A 34 -0.99 29.92 16.16
CA ALA A 34 0.04 29.42 15.26
C ALA A 34 -0.50 29.09 13.83
N LEU A 35 -1.80 28.86 13.71
CA LEU A 35 -2.50 28.57 12.46
C LEU A 35 -3.13 29.81 11.83
N GLY A 36 -2.90 31.00 12.42
CA GLY A 36 -3.31 32.29 11.85
C GLY A 36 -4.67 32.80 12.35
N ILE A 37 -5.31 32.13 13.31
CA ILE A 37 -6.53 32.61 13.95
C ILE A 37 -6.13 33.51 15.14
N SER A 38 -6.74 34.72 15.24
CA SER A 38 -6.43 35.65 16.29
C SER A 38 -7.07 35.23 17.61
N VAL A 39 -6.27 34.60 18.47
CA VAL A 39 -6.67 34.18 19.82
C VAL A 39 -5.49 34.36 20.79
N THR A 40 -5.79 34.79 22.02
CA THR A 40 -4.85 34.96 23.12
C THR A 40 -5.38 34.25 24.36
N SER A 41 -4.53 34.10 25.40
CA SER A 41 -4.98 33.56 26.70
C SER A 41 -6.11 34.35 27.33
N GLU A 42 -6.19 35.67 27.07
CA GLU A 42 -7.20 36.55 27.64
C GLU A 42 -8.58 36.39 26.96
N ASN A 43 -8.61 36.22 25.66
CA ASN A 43 -9.86 36.09 24.87
C ASN A 43 -10.28 34.66 24.56
N ALA A 44 -9.46 33.65 24.89
CA ALA A 44 -9.67 32.25 24.58
C ALA A 44 -11.08 31.72 24.98
N LYS A 45 -11.54 32.06 26.19
CA LYS A 45 -12.85 31.64 26.69
C LYS A 45 -14.01 32.16 25.84
N PHE A 46 -13.88 33.35 25.27
CA PHE A 46 -14.92 33.92 24.41
C PHE A 46 -14.94 33.24 23.05
N LEU A 47 -13.79 32.89 22.48
CA LEU A 47 -13.74 32.13 21.24
C LEU A 47 -14.30 30.73 21.42
N VAL A 48 -13.97 30.02 22.50
CA VAL A 48 -14.56 28.71 22.83
C VAL A 48 -16.08 28.79 22.86
N ARG A 49 -16.61 29.79 23.60
CA ARG A 49 -18.08 29.99 23.71
C ARG A 49 -18.69 30.32 22.35
N TYR A 50 -18.10 31.25 21.61
CA TYR A 50 -18.58 31.65 20.28
C TYR A 50 -18.67 30.43 19.32
N LEU A 51 -17.61 29.61 19.26
CA LEU A 51 -17.60 28.42 18.38
C LEU A 51 -18.65 27.40 18.83
N SER A 52 -18.83 27.18 20.13
CA SER A 52 -19.87 26.31 20.65
C SER A 52 -21.28 26.84 20.33
N ASP A 53 -21.51 28.14 20.48
CA ASP A 53 -22.81 28.76 20.18
C ASP A 53 -23.11 28.68 18.66
N VAL A 54 -22.10 28.91 17.82
CA VAL A 54 -22.22 28.76 16.35
C VAL A 54 -22.54 27.32 15.96
N GLU A 55 -21.84 26.35 16.54
CA GLU A 55 -22.11 24.91 16.28
C GLU A 55 -23.55 24.56 16.68
N ASN A 56 -23.97 24.90 17.90
CA ASN A 56 -25.32 24.57 18.39
C ASN A 56 -26.44 25.28 17.60
N ALA A 57 -26.19 26.50 17.14
CA ALA A 57 -27.19 27.26 16.38
C ALA A 57 -27.32 26.79 14.92
N ASN A 58 -26.35 26.05 14.40
CA ASN A 58 -26.27 25.63 13.00
C ASN A 58 -26.10 24.13 12.83
N ASP A 59 -26.43 23.32 13.82
CA ASP A 59 -26.21 21.86 13.80
C ASP A 59 -26.83 21.20 12.56
N ASP A 60 -28.04 21.63 12.15
CA ASP A 60 -28.71 21.13 10.95
C ASP A 60 -28.04 21.54 9.62
N TYR A 61 -27.16 22.54 9.65
CA TYR A 61 -26.50 23.10 8.44
C TYR A 61 -25.00 22.73 8.35
N ILE A 62 -24.43 22.20 9.43
CA ILE A 62 -23.01 21.80 9.44
C ILE A 62 -22.85 20.47 8.72
N ASN A 63 -22.16 20.50 7.58
CA ASN A 63 -21.87 19.29 6.84
C ASN A 63 -20.94 18.37 7.64
N ILE A 64 -21.40 17.14 7.91
CA ILE A 64 -20.58 16.08 8.48
C ILE A 64 -19.88 15.38 7.32
N GLN A 65 -18.54 15.43 7.32
CA GLN A 65 -17.73 14.71 6.35
C GLN A 65 -16.95 13.60 7.07
N TYR A 66 -17.06 12.39 6.56
CA TYR A 66 -16.28 11.27 7.08
C TYR A 66 -14.81 11.41 6.66
N SER A 67 -13.91 11.01 7.53
CA SER A 67 -12.48 11.03 7.28
C SER A 67 -11.81 9.73 7.73
N SER A 68 -10.63 9.47 7.19
CA SER A 68 -9.80 8.32 7.56
C SER A 68 -8.33 8.68 7.54
N SER A 69 -7.59 8.20 8.54
CA SER A 69 -6.13 8.25 8.56
C SER A 69 -5.47 7.14 7.71
N LYS A 70 -6.27 6.28 7.10
CA LYS A 70 -5.85 5.20 6.22
C LYS A 70 -6.40 5.39 4.82
N ILE A 71 -5.72 4.83 3.84
CA ILE A 71 -6.17 4.73 2.45
C ILE A 71 -6.62 3.30 2.11
N GLY A 72 -7.01 3.04 0.86
CA GLY A 72 -7.58 1.75 0.46
C GLY A 72 -9.04 1.62 0.90
N TRP A 73 -9.50 0.41 1.19
CA TRP A 73 -10.88 0.12 1.55
C TRP A 73 -11.26 0.64 2.94
N ILE A 74 -12.14 1.62 2.99
CA ILE A 74 -12.75 2.17 4.20
C ILE A 74 -14.25 1.97 4.12
N ARG A 75 -14.76 0.93 4.75
CA ARG A 75 -16.12 0.43 4.52
C ARG A 75 -16.34 0.16 3.02
N ASP A 76 -17.32 0.80 2.41
CA ASP A 76 -17.67 0.67 0.99
C ASP A 76 -16.93 1.67 0.08
N TYR A 77 -16.10 2.54 0.68
CA TYR A 77 -15.30 3.55 -0.04
C TYR A 77 -13.87 3.07 -0.27
N PHE A 78 -13.24 3.61 -1.31
CA PHE A 78 -11.82 3.40 -1.59
C PHE A 78 -11.07 4.75 -1.67
N LEU A 79 -10.25 5.06 -0.66
CA LEU A 79 -9.41 6.25 -0.67
C LEU A 79 -8.13 6.01 -1.48
N PRO A 80 -7.70 7.01 -2.29
CA PRO A 80 -8.20 8.38 -2.40
C PRO A 80 -9.22 8.60 -3.53
N TYR A 81 -9.82 7.56 -4.11
CA TYR A 81 -10.63 7.69 -5.32
C TYR A 81 -12.06 8.14 -5.04
N ASP A 82 -12.65 7.77 -3.91
CA ASP A 82 -13.96 8.24 -3.50
C ASP A 82 -13.85 9.60 -2.78
N LYS A 83 -14.71 10.54 -3.19
CA LYS A 83 -14.70 11.93 -2.70
C LYS A 83 -15.54 12.14 -1.44
N ASP A 84 -16.39 11.17 -1.09
CA ASP A 84 -17.30 11.24 0.07
C ASP A 84 -16.57 11.05 1.39
N ILE A 85 -15.32 10.60 1.34
CA ILE A 85 -14.46 10.44 2.50
C ILE A 85 -13.12 11.15 2.25
N VAL A 86 -12.61 11.86 3.25
CA VAL A 86 -11.35 12.59 3.15
C VAL A 86 -10.23 11.90 3.92
N PHE A 87 -9.02 12.04 3.42
CA PHE A 87 -7.84 11.62 4.16
C PHE A 87 -7.44 12.67 5.18
N ASP A 88 -7.34 12.28 6.45
CA ASP A 88 -6.90 13.10 7.58
C ASP A 88 -5.72 12.49 8.33
N GLY A 89 -4.90 11.70 7.64
CA GLY A 89 -3.74 11.02 8.20
C GLY A 89 -2.62 11.96 8.61
N ASP A 90 -1.60 11.37 9.23
CA ASP A 90 -0.42 12.08 9.72
C ASP A 90 0.27 12.86 8.59
N MET A 91 0.54 14.14 8.84
CA MET A 91 1.21 15.05 7.90
C MET A 91 2.58 14.55 7.43
N ARG A 92 3.25 13.68 8.21
CA ARG A 92 4.49 13.02 7.80
C ARG A 92 4.32 12.14 6.55
N PHE A 93 3.11 11.64 6.30
CA PHE A 93 2.78 10.85 5.12
C PHE A 93 2.14 11.66 3.99
N ARG A 94 2.08 12.98 4.11
CA ARG A 94 1.46 13.84 3.10
C ARG A 94 2.08 13.65 1.72
N GLN A 95 3.40 13.61 1.62
CA GLN A 95 4.09 13.41 0.35
C GLN A 95 3.78 12.05 -0.28
N LEU A 96 3.69 11.00 0.54
CA LEU A 96 3.28 9.67 0.09
C LEU A 96 1.83 9.68 -0.40
N TYR A 97 0.91 10.28 0.36
CA TYR A 97 -0.49 10.41 -0.04
C TYR A 97 -0.64 11.20 -1.36
N GLU A 98 0.03 12.33 -1.49
CA GLU A 98 0.00 13.18 -2.69
C GLU A 98 0.63 12.48 -3.91
N SER A 99 1.52 11.52 -3.72
CA SER A 99 2.09 10.71 -4.80
C SER A 99 1.06 9.78 -5.45
N ILE A 100 -0.02 9.42 -4.72
CA ILE A 100 -1.12 8.58 -5.21
C ILE A 100 -2.05 9.47 -6.05
N SER A 101 -1.67 9.66 -7.27
CA SER A 101 -2.31 10.57 -8.22
C SER A 101 -2.14 10.04 -9.65
N VAL A 102 -2.83 10.63 -10.58
CA VAL A 102 -2.66 10.33 -12.01
C VAL A 102 -1.69 11.32 -12.65
N GLY A 103 -0.91 10.84 -13.61
CA GLY A 103 -0.01 11.68 -14.40
C GLY A 103 0.11 11.18 -15.83
N GLY A 104 0.35 12.11 -16.77
CA GLY A 104 0.57 11.81 -18.19
C GLY A 104 -0.66 11.24 -18.90
N SER A 105 -0.43 10.25 -19.75
CA SER A 105 -1.42 9.65 -20.64
C SER A 105 -1.79 8.23 -20.20
N ARG A 106 -3.10 7.99 -19.98
CA ARG A 106 -3.63 6.65 -19.72
C ARG A 106 -3.31 5.71 -20.89
N ALA A 107 -3.50 6.14 -22.12
CA ALA A 107 -3.28 5.32 -23.30
C ALA A 107 -1.82 4.92 -23.47
N GLU A 108 -0.86 5.85 -23.25
CA GLU A 108 0.57 5.57 -23.32
C GLU A 108 0.99 4.55 -22.24
N TRP A 109 0.44 4.64 -21.02
CA TRP A 109 0.71 3.67 -19.97
C TRP A 109 0.24 2.26 -20.37
N TYR A 110 -1.02 2.12 -20.81
CA TYR A 110 -1.57 0.83 -21.20
C TYR A 110 -0.85 0.23 -22.40
N GLU A 111 -0.54 1.02 -23.41
CA GLU A 111 0.21 0.56 -24.60
C GLU A 111 1.59 0.02 -24.20
N HIS A 112 2.32 0.76 -23.38
CA HIS A 112 3.65 0.35 -22.94
C HIS A 112 3.59 -0.92 -22.08
N VAL A 113 2.67 -0.97 -21.10
CA VAL A 113 2.54 -2.13 -20.20
C VAL A 113 2.09 -3.39 -20.97
N LYS A 114 1.21 -3.27 -21.97
CA LYS A 114 0.87 -4.41 -22.84
C LYS A 114 2.10 -4.93 -23.59
N LYS A 115 2.98 -4.08 -24.09
CA LYS A 115 4.25 -4.49 -24.72
C LYS A 115 5.14 -5.24 -23.71
N VAL A 116 5.28 -4.74 -22.49
CA VAL A 116 6.02 -5.41 -21.41
C VAL A 116 5.41 -6.79 -21.10
N ARG A 117 4.10 -6.89 -20.97
CA ARG A 117 3.40 -8.17 -20.71
C ARG A 117 3.58 -9.18 -21.85
N ALA A 118 3.62 -8.71 -23.09
CA ALA A 118 3.77 -9.55 -24.28
C ALA A 118 5.19 -10.17 -24.42
N THR A 119 6.19 -9.69 -23.66
CA THR A 119 7.53 -10.32 -23.66
C THR A 119 7.53 -11.74 -23.10
N GLY A 120 6.50 -12.12 -22.36
CA GLY A 120 6.39 -13.42 -21.69
C GLY A 120 7.21 -13.56 -20.40
N ARG A 121 8.01 -12.53 -20.02
CA ARG A 121 8.80 -12.52 -18.78
C ARG A 121 7.87 -12.58 -17.57
N ILE A 122 8.21 -13.45 -16.62
CA ILE A 122 7.39 -13.64 -15.41
C ILE A 122 7.54 -12.49 -14.42
N GLU A 123 8.71 -11.90 -14.30
CA GLU A 123 9.05 -10.90 -13.30
C GLU A 123 8.14 -9.66 -13.38
N PRO A 124 7.95 -9.01 -14.56
CA PRO A 124 7.04 -7.87 -14.66
C PRO A 124 5.57 -8.28 -14.54
N LYS A 125 5.19 -9.48 -15.04
CA LYS A 125 3.80 -9.97 -14.93
C LYS A 125 3.40 -10.18 -13.47
N ILE A 126 4.23 -10.90 -12.71
CA ILE A 126 3.92 -11.22 -11.31
C ILE A 126 3.94 -9.97 -10.42
N MET A 127 4.89 -9.06 -10.64
CA MET A 127 4.98 -7.83 -9.88
C MET A 127 3.76 -6.92 -10.13
N LEU A 128 3.33 -6.81 -11.39
CA LEU A 128 2.14 -6.07 -11.78
C LEU A 128 0.87 -6.69 -11.18
N ALA A 129 0.73 -8.01 -11.30
CA ALA A 129 -0.41 -8.75 -10.73
C ALA A 129 -0.43 -8.67 -9.20
N ALA A 130 0.72 -8.77 -8.53
CA ALA A 130 0.84 -8.63 -7.08
C ALA A 130 0.47 -7.21 -6.61
N SER A 131 0.80 -6.19 -7.40
CA SER A 131 0.36 -4.82 -7.13
C SER A 131 -1.16 -4.70 -7.13
N PHE A 132 -1.84 -5.25 -8.12
CA PHE A 132 -3.31 -5.33 -8.16
C PHE A 132 -3.88 -6.22 -7.05
N ALA A 133 -3.25 -7.36 -6.76
CA ALA A 133 -3.66 -8.31 -5.73
C ALA A 133 -3.74 -7.68 -4.34
N SER A 134 -2.94 -6.64 -4.07
CA SER A 134 -2.88 -5.98 -2.78
C SER A 134 -4.26 -5.59 -2.25
N ILE A 135 -5.12 -5.03 -3.09
CA ILE A 135 -6.46 -4.59 -2.66
C ILE A 135 -7.47 -5.74 -2.51
N LEU A 136 -7.17 -6.93 -3.04
CA LEU A 136 -8.01 -8.11 -2.91
C LEU A 136 -7.78 -8.86 -1.59
N ILE A 137 -6.61 -8.70 -0.95
CA ILE A 137 -6.21 -9.41 0.28
C ILE A 137 -7.27 -9.27 1.37
N LYS A 138 -7.74 -8.03 1.59
CA LYS A 138 -8.80 -7.73 2.58
C LYS A 138 -10.13 -8.40 2.20
N LEU A 139 -10.50 -8.37 0.92
CA LEU A 139 -11.79 -8.88 0.44
C LEU A 139 -11.88 -10.40 0.58
N VAL A 140 -10.78 -11.11 0.37
CA VAL A 140 -10.71 -12.57 0.55
C VAL A 140 -10.40 -12.98 2.00
N GLY A 141 -10.09 -12.02 2.88
CA GLY A 141 -9.79 -12.29 4.29
C GLY A 141 -8.41 -12.92 4.53
N ALA A 142 -7.45 -12.68 3.62
CA ALA A 142 -6.10 -13.22 3.74
C ALA A 142 -5.18 -12.27 4.55
N LEU A 143 -3.99 -12.78 4.86
CA LEU A 143 -2.93 -12.01 5.50
C LEU A 143 -1.99 -11.39 4.47
N PRO A 144 -1.24 -10.34 4.84
CA PRO A 144 -0.21 -9.76 3.99
C PRO A 144 0.83 -10.79 3.55
N PHE A 145 1.43 -10.57 2.39
CA PHE A 145 2.50 -11.41 1.86
C PHE A 145 3.49 -10.58 1.05
N PHE A 146 4.69 -11.12 0.88
CA PHE A 146 5.73 -10.52 0.06
C PHE A 146 5.75 -11.10 -1.35
N VAL A 147 6.15 -10.26 -2.30
CA VAL A 147 6.69 -10.67 -3.59
C VAL A 147 8.06 -10.00 -3.73
N ASP A 148 9.11 -10.81 -3.77
CA ASP A 148 10.49 -10.38 -3.81
C ASP A 148 11.16 -10.76 -5.13
N LEU A 149 11.83 -9.80 -5.76
CA LEU A 149 12.67 -10.03 -6.93
C LEU A 149 14.13 -10.03 -6.49
N TRP A 150 14.81 -11.16 -6.63
CA TRP A 150 16.20 -11.23 -6.24
C TRP A 150 17.11 -11.67 -7.40
N GLY A 151 18.38 -11.33 -7.33
CA GLY A 151 19.38 -11.67 -8.33
C GLY A 151 20.43 -10.59 -8.49
N GLU A 152 21.34 -10.78 -9.43
CA GLU A 152 22.45 -9.85 -9.67
C GLU A 152 21.99 -8.43 -10.04
N THR A 153 22.87 -7.47 -9.84
CA THR A 153 22.65 -6.06 -10.15
C THR A 153 22.42 -5.84 -11.67
N GLU A 154 21.70 -4.77 -12.02
CA GLU A 154 21.42 -4.34 -13.40
C GLU A 154 20.36 -5.15 -14.18
N GLY A 155 19.69 -6.14 -13.57
CA GLY A 155 18.64 -6.92 -14.23
C GLY A 155 17.33 -6.16 -14.53
N GLY A 156 17.14 -4.93 -14.02
CA GLY A 156 15.88 -4.18 -14.19
C GLY A 156 14.90 -4.33 -13.03
N LYS A 157 15.31 -4.90 -11.88
CA LYS A 157 14.46 -5.13 -10.70
C LYS A 157 13.78 -3.86 -10.18
N THR A 158 14.53 -2.76 -10.03
CA THR A 158 13.98 -1.47 -9.59
C THR A 158 12.93 -0.93 -10.58
N VAL A 159 13.16 -1.09 -11.89
CA VAL A 159 12.18 -0.71 -12.92
C VAL A 159 10.91 -1.56 -12.82
N THR A 160 11.05 -2.82 -12.42
CA THR A 160 9.91 -3.71 -12.18
C THR A 160 9.10 -3.27 -10.94
N LEU A 161 9.77 -2.80 -9.87
CA LEU A 161 9.06 -2.15 -8.75
C LEU A 161 8.34 -0.86 -9.20
N MET A 162 8.97 -0.07 -10.08
CA MET A 162 8.34 1.12 -10.65
C MET A 162 7.08 0.76 -11.46
N LEU A 163 7.08 -0.38 -12.16
CA LEU A 163 5.90 -0.88 -12.85
C LEU A 163 4.76 -1.14 -11.86
N GLY A 164 5.02 -1.85 -10.75
CA GLY A 164 4.04 -2.09 -9.70
C GLY A 164 3.52 -0.79 -9.06
N ALA A 165 4.41 0.18 -8.79
CA ALA A 165 4.06 1.48 -8.20
C ALA A 165 3.22 2.34 -9.15
N SER A 166 3.52 2.30 -10.46
CA SER A 166 2.85 3.12 -11.49
C SER A 166 1.37 2.80 -11.65
N VAL A 167 0.93 1.65 -11.17
CA VAL A 167 -0.51 1.28 -11.09
C VAL A 167 -1.28 2.33 -10.27
N TRP A 168 -0.71 2.79 -9.17
CA TRP A 168 -1.38 3.60 -8.15
C TRP A 168 -0.88 5.03 -8.06
N ALA A 169 0.40 5.26 -8.34
CA ALA A 169 1.12 6.44 -7.90
C ALA A 169 2.28 6.80 -8.82
N ASN A 170 2.84 7.98 -8.60
CA ASN A 170 4.10 8.38 -9.21
C ASN A 170 5.24 7.48 -8.72
N PRO A 171 5.88 6.68 -9.61
CA PRO A 171 6.97 5.77 -9.24
C PRO A 171 8.34 6.44 -9.15
N GLY A 172 8.42 7.77 -9.29
CA GLY A 172 9.68 8.53 -9.19
C GLY A 172 10.31 8.45 -7.81
N GLU A 173 11.58 8.87 -7.72
CA GLU A 173 12.35 8.88 -6.48
C GLU A 173 11.65 9.67 -5.37
N SER A 174 11.75 9.16 -4.14
CA SER A 174 11.18 9.78 -2.94
C SER A 174 9.67 10.08 -3.03
N ARG A 175 8.96 9.33 -3.87
CA ARG A 175 7.50 9.42 -4.01
C ARG A 175 6.83 8.25 -3.30
N TYR A 176 6.35 7.27 -4.07
CA TYR A 176 5.65 6.10 -3.53
C TYR A 176 6.59 5.02 -3.04
N ILE A 177 7.62 4.71 -3.83
CA ILE A 177 8.61 3.68 -3.50
C ILE A 177 9.46 4.17 -2.33
N GLY A 178 9.56 3.34 -1.28
CA GLY A 178 10.43 3.57 -0.13
C GLY A 178 11.65 2.65 -0.15
N ASP A 179 12.37 2.64 0.95
CA ASP A 179 13.50 1.75 1.19
C ASP A 179 13.50 1.23 2.64
N PHE A 180 14.40 0.31 2.94
CA PHE A 180 14.60 -0.22 4.29
C PHE A 180 15.50 0.65 5.19
N LYS A 181 15.89 1.85 4.77
CA LYS A 181 16.68 2.81 5.59
C LYS A 181 15.83 3.57 6.61
N THR A 182 14.76 2.99 7.05
CA THR A 182 13.80 3.58 8.00
C THR A 182 13.74 2.74 9.28
N THR A 183 12.97 3.14 10.26
CA THR A 183 12.78 2.36 11.51
C THR A 183 11.60 1.39 11.34
N ASP A 184 11.59 0.31 12.15
CA ASP A 184 10.45 -0.63 12.24
C ASP A 184 9.13 0.11 12.53
N VAL A 185 9.15 1.06 13.47
CA VAL A 185 7.98 1.89 13.81
C VAL A 185 7.46 2.70 12.61
N ALA A 186 8.37 3.26 11.81
CA ALA A 186 7.98 4.04 10.63
C ALA A 186 7.44 3.13 9.51
N LEU A 187 7.98 1.91 9.35
CA LEU A 187 7.44 0.90 8.43
C LEU A 187 6.04 0.45 8.83
N GLU A 188 5.82 0.16 10.12
CA GLU A 188 4.49 -0.18 10.64
C GLU A 188 3.48 0.96 10.40
N ALA A 189 3.88 2.20 10.68
CA ALA A 189 3.01 3.37 10.49
C ALA A 189 2.70 3.62 9.00
N LYS A 190 3.70 3.43 8.11
CA LYS A 190 3.52 3.51 6.66
C LYS A 190 2.58 2.41 6.15
N SER A 191 2.75 1.17 6.65
CA SER A 191 1.89 0.04 6.30
C SER A 191 0.45 0.26 6.76
N ASP A 192 0.26 0.77 7.99
CA ASP A 192 -1.07 1.10 8.53
C ASP A 192 -1.77 2.18 7.69
N MET A 193 -1.04 3.22 7.27
CA MET A 193 -1.57 4.29 6.40
C MET A 193 -1.93 3.74 5.02
N LEU A 194 -1.05 2.97 4.37
CA LEU A 194 -1.31 2.36 3.07
C LEU A 194 -2.46 1.34 3.12
N ASN A 195 -2.63 0.66 4.24
CA ASN A 195 -3.72 -0.29 4.53
C ASN A 195 -3.84 -1.42 3.50
N ASN A 196 -4.44 -1.17 2.33
CA ASN A 196 -4.62 -2.18 1.29
C ASN A 196 -3.80 -1.91 0.01
N LEU A 197 -3.23 -0.72 -0.15
CA LEU A 197 -2.34 -0.44 -1.27
C LEU A 197 -0.98 -1.12 -1.04
N PRO A 198 -0.26 -1.52 -2.09
CA PRO A 198 1.00 -2.23 -1.92
C PRO A 198 2.05 -1.38 -1.19
N LEU A 199 2.75 -1.96 -0.25
CA LEU A 199 3.97 -1.39 0.31
C LEU A 199 5.14 -1.77 -0.59
N ILE A 200 5.79 -0.78 -1.21
CA ILE A 200 6.90 -1.02 -2.14
C ILE A 200 8.20 -0.49 -1.53
N LEU A 201 9.19 -1.38 -1.39
CA LEU A 201 10.47 -1.09 -0.76
C LEU A 201 11.61 -1.56 -1.65
N ASP A 202 12.41 -0.61 -2.13
CA ASP A 202 13.56 -0.88 -2.99
C ASP A 202 14.79 -1.30 -2.17
N ASP A 203 15.46 -2.32 -2.65
CA ASP A 203 16.78 -2.78 -2.22
C ASP A 203 16.89 -3.26 -0.76
N THR A 204 16.62 -4.56 -0.58
CA THR A 204 16.79 -5.25 0.72
C THR A 204 18.25 -5.27 1.19
N SER A 205 19.25 -5.03 0.33
CA SER A 205 20.67 -4.97 0.71
C SER A 205 21.02 -3.69 1.47
N LYS A 206 20.24 -2.63 1.32
CA LYS A 206 20.41 -1.34 2.01
C LYS A 206 19.90 -1.32 3.46
N VAL A 207 19.53 -2.46 4.01
CA VAL A 207 19.11 -2.57 5.41
C VAL A 207 20.19 -2.04 6.34
N SER A 208 19.85 -1.02 7.15
CA SER A 208 20.78 -0.47 8.13
C SER A 208 21.24 -1.51 9.15
N ALA A 209 22.43 -1.37 9.75
CA ALA A 209 22.94 -2.31 10.75
C ALA A 209 21.92 -2.56 11.88
N LYS A 210 21.23 -1.52 12.35
CA LYS A 210 20.17 -1.63 13.38
C LYS A 210 18.96 -2.47 12.93
N ILE A 211 18.60 -2.40 11.66
CA ILE A 211 17.49 -3.15 11.09
C ILE A 211 17.94 -4.58 10.80
N ARG A 212 19.19 -4.79 10.39
CA ARG A 212 19.74 -6.11 10.05
C ARG A 212 19.63 -7.09 11.24
N ASP A 213 19.91 -6.63 12.44
CA ASP A 213 19.80 -7.45 13.65
C ASP A 213 18.34 -7.84 14.00
N ASN A 214 17.35 -7.13 13.46
CA ASN A 214 15.91 -7.40 13.67
C ASN A 214 15.14 -7.58 12.35
N PHE A 215 15.83 -7.84 11.25
CA PHE A 215 15.19 -7.89 9.92
C PHE A 215 14.16 -9.00 9.82
N GLU A 216 14.47 -10.17 10.37
CA GLU A 216 13.53 -11.28 10.48
C GLU A 216 12.25 -10.87 11.22
N GLY A 217 12.38 -10.15 12.34
CA GLY A 217 11.24 -9.66 13.11
C GLY A 217 10.39 -8.67 12.30
N ILE A 218 11.02 -7.80 11.51
CA ILE A 218 10.31 -6.85 10.64
C ILE A 218 9.52 -7.57 9.55
N VAL A 219 10.13 -8.54 8.87
CA VAL A 219 9.45 -9.35 7.85
C VAL A 219 8.28 -10.11 8.47
N TYR A 220 8.48 -10.68 9.66
CA TYR A 220 7.41 -11.36 10.39
C TYR A 220 6.24 -10.41 10.74
N ASP A 221 6.54 -9.24 11.29
CA ASP A 221 5.53 -8.24 11.67
C ASP A 221 4.76 -7.77 10.43
N LEU A 222 5.45 -7.49 9.31
CA LEU A 222 4.81 -7.11 8.05
C LEU A 222 3.87 -8.20 7.51
N CYS A 223 4.28 -9.47 7.57
CA CYS A 223 3.45 -10.63 7.19
C CYS A 223 2.28 -10.87 8.15
N SER A 224 2.39 -10.44 9.43
CA SER A 224 1.32 -10.62 10.40
C SER A 224 0.15 -9.64 10.21
N GLY A 225 0.39 -8.54 9.50
CA GLY A 225 -0.60 -7.49 9.24
C GLY A 225 -0.95 -6.63 10.46
N LYS A 226 -0.12 -6.68 11.50
CA LYS A 226 -0.32 -5.92 12.74
C LYS A 226 1.01 -5.45 13.32
N GLY A 227 1.00 -4.23 13.86
CA GLY A 227 2.14 -3.65 14.56
C GLY A 227 2.22 -4.12 16.01
N LYS A 228 3.33 -3.77 16.66
CA LYS A 228 3.55 -4.04 18.07
C LYS A 228 2.64 -3.16 18.94
N SER A 229 2.01 -3.75 19.95
CA SER A 229 1.25 -3.00 20.96
C SER A 229 2.20 -2.12 21.77
N ARG A 230 1.86 -0.83 21.90
CA ARG A 230 2.67 0.15 22.64
C ARG A 230 1.81 0.91 23.64
N SER A 231 2.30 1.08 24.88
CA SER A 231 1.67 1.92 25.87
C SER A 231 1.82 3.41 25.49
N ASN A 232 0.82 4.22 25.82
CA ASN A 232 0.92 5.67 25.70
C ASN A 232 1.37 6.30 27.02
N LYS A 233 1.67 7.62 26.98
CA LYS A 233 2.10 8.39 28.15
C LYS A 233 1.00 8.57 29.23
N GLU A 234 -0.25 8.27 28.88
CA GLU A 234 -1.44 8.42 29.74
C GLU A 234 -1.91 7.06 30.33
N LEU A 235 -1.00 6.09 30.44
CA LEU A 235 -1.26 4.72 30.97
C LEU A 235 -2.31 3.91 30.16
N GLY A 236 -2.60 4.34 28.93
CA GLY A 236 -3.43 3.61 27.98
C GLY A 236 -2.58 2.82 26.98
N VAL A 237 -3.23 2.09 26.09
CA VAL A 237 -2.61 1.40 24.96
C VAL A 237 -2.90 2.19 23.70
N ASN A 238 -1.88 2.49 22.90
CA ASN A 238 -2.07 3.09 21.59
C ASN A 238 -2.89 2.14 20.71
N ARG A 239 -3.65 2.70 19.77
CA ARG A 239 -4.29 1.91 18.73
C ARG A 239 -3.24 1.06 18.02
N GLU A 240 -3.48 -0.23 17.90
CA GLU A 240 -2.63 -1.15 17.16
C GLU A 240 -2.71 -0.83 15.65
N ASN A 241 -1.55 -0.66 15.03
CA ASN A 241 -1.45 -0.52 13.58
C ASN A 241 -1.87 -1.82 12.90
N ARG A 242 -2.64 -1.76 11.81
CA ARG A 242 -3.12 -2.95 11.07
C ARG A 242 -3.18 -2.66 9.58
N TRP A 243 -2.75 -3.63 8.78
CA TRP A 243 -2.75 -3.56 7.32
C TRP A 243 -3.05 -4.93 6.71
N GLN A 244 -3.52 -4.92 5.47
CA GLN A 244 -3.74 -6.11 4.65
C GLN A 244 -3.35 -5.79 3.21
N ASN A 245 -2.06 -5.82 2.93
CA ASN A 245 -1.49 -5.44 1.64
C ASN A 245 -0.43 -6.43 1.18
N CYS A 246 -0.05 -6.32 -0.09
CA CYS A 246 1.12 -6.97 -0.65
C CYS A 246 2.36 -6.08 -0.41
N ILE A 247 3.48 -6.69 -0.06
CA ILE A 247 4.76 -6.04 0.10
C ILE A 247 5.64 -6.43 -1.09
N LEU A 248 6.02 -5.45 -1.92
CA LEU A 248 6.82 -5.65 -3.11
C LEU A 248 8.24 -5.20 -2.82
N THR A 249 9.20 -6.10 -3.02
CA THR A 249 10.62 -5.85 -2.72
C THR A 249 11.54 -6.35 -3.83
N ASN A 250 12.78 -5.90 -3.78
CA ASN A 250 13.85 -6.46 -4.56
C ASN A 250 15.16 -6.52 -3.76
N GLY A 251 16.09 -7.35 -4.18
CA GLY A 251 17.38 -7.49 -3.55
C GLY A 251 18.39 -8.23 -4.41
N GLU A 252 19.61 -8.39 -3.88
CA GLU A 252 20.65 -9.22 -4.50
C GLU A 252 20.55 -10.68 -4.04
N ARG A 253 19.91 -10.94 -2.91
CA ARG A 253 19.73 -12.25 -2.30
C ARG A 253 18.25 -12.49 -1.97
N PRO A 254 17.81 -13.75 -1.98
CA PRO A 254 16.42 -14.08 -1.64
C PRO A 254 16.08 -13.62 -0.21
N LEU A 255 14.90 -13.03 -0.05
CA LEU A 255 14.42 -12.51 1.22
C LEU A 255 14.25 -13.62 2.26
N ALA A 256 13.84 -14.82 1.84
CA ALA A 256 13.69 -15.98 2.72
C ALA A 256 15.00 -16.42 3.37
N GLY A 257 16.15 -16.13 2.76
CA GLY A 257 17.47 -16.39 3.38
C GLY A 257 17.77 -15.57 4.64
N TYR A 258 16.97 -14.52 4.91
CA TYR A 258 17.07 -13.69 6.13
C TYR A 258 16.07 -14.10 7.21
N VAL A 259 15.21 -15.11 6.96
CA VAL A 259 14.08 -15.48 7.84
C VAL A 259 14.13 -16.96 8.16
N SER A 260 14.19 -17.30 9.44
CA SER A 260 14.22 -18.70 9.93
C SER A 260 12.83 -19.23 10.31
N GLN A 261 11.86 -18.34 10.56
CA GLN A 261 10.52 -18.73 11.02
C GLN A 261 9.61 -19.13 9.86
N GLY A 262 9.23 -20.39 9.79
CA GLY A 262 8.39 -20.96 8.73
C GLY A 262 7.04 -20.24 8.49
N GLY A 263 6.52 -19.54 9.50
CA GLY A 263 5.28 -18.75 9.37
C GLY A 263 5.41 -17.54 8.43
N ALA A 264 6.56 -16.88 8.40
CA ALA A 264 6.85 -15.77 7.51
C ALA A 264 7.34 -16.29 6.14
N ILE A 265 8.23 -17.29 6.10
CA ILE A 265 8.73 -17.91 4.86
C ILE A 265 7.57 -18.31 3.93
N ASN A 266 6.52 -18.92 4.49
CA ASN A 266 5.35 -19.35 3.73
C ASN A 266 4.49 -18.21 3.17
N ARG A 267 4.86 -16.94 3.38
CA ARG A 267 4.18 -15.75 2.86
C ARG A 267 5.09 -14.88 2.02
N ILE A 268 6.21 -15.43 1.56
CA ILE A 268 7.13 -14.76 0.66
C ILE A 268 7.11 -15.51 -0.65
N ILE A 269 6.77 -14.87 -1.75
CA ILE A 269 6.92 -15.39 -3.10
C ILE A 269 8.18 -14.75 -3.66
N GLU A 270 9.13 -15.57 -4.08
CA GLU A 270 10.42 -15.13 -4.60
C GLU A 270 10.54 -15.47 -6.07
N VAL A 271 11.08 -14.52 -6.82
CA VAL A 271 11.36 -14.69 -8.23
C VAL A 271 12.82 -14.36 -8.49
N GLU A 272 13.58 -15.35 -8.95
CA GLU A 272 14.96 -15.14 -9.34
C GLU A 272 15.05 -14.42 -10.69
N CYS A 273 15.84 -13.35 -10.73
CA CYS A 273 16.10 -12.56 -11.92
C CYS A 273 17.47 -12.93 -12.47
N SER A 274 17.55 -14.02 -13.20
CA SER A 274 18.82 -14.54 -13.80
C SER A 274 19.18 -13.86 -15.12
N GLU A 275 18.23 -13.16 -15.73
CA GLU A 275 18.42 -12.49 -17.02
C GLU A 275 17.90 -11.05 -17.00
N LYS A 276 18.24 -10.29 -18.05
CA LYS A 276 17.74 -8.92 -18.22
C LYS A 276 16.22 -8.92 -18.42
N ILE A 277 15.49 -8.20 -17.55
CA ILE A 277 14.02 -8.19 -17.51
C ILE A 277 13.42 -7.36 -18.66
N PHE A 278 14.04 -6.26 -19.04
CA PHE A 278 13.58 -5.35 -20.08
C PHE A 278 14.63 -5.18 -21.15
N ASP A 279 14.22 -5.08 -22.42
CA ASP A 279 15.10 -4.74 -23.53
C ASP A 279 15.69 -3.33 -23.35
N ASP A 280 14.83 -2.38 -22.96
CA ASP A 280 15.21 -1.00 -22.62
C ASP A 280 14.62 -0.61 -21.24
N PRO A 281 15.39 -0.83 -20.15
CA PRO A 281 14.94 -0.47 -18.81
C PRO A 281 14.76 1.05 -18.62
N GLN A 282 15.59 1.86 -19.29
CA GLN A 282 15.54 3.31 -19.18
C GLN A 282 14.26 3.87 -19.83
N LEU A 283 13.95 3.42 -21.05
CA LEU A 283 12.70 3.80 -21.73
C LEU A 283 11.48 3.42 -20.89
N THR A 284 11.49 2.21 -20.30
CA THR A 284 10.40 1.76 -19.43
C THR A 284 10.27 2.66 -18.20
N ALA A 285 11.39 2.92 -17.50
CA ALA A 285 11.39 3.80 -16.33
C ALA A 285 10.85 5.21 -16.64
N ASP A 286 11.31 5.81 -17.74
CA ASP A 286 10.90 7.16 -18.15
C ASP A 286 9.41 7.21 -18.55
N THR A 287 8.93 6.16 -19.23
CA THR A 287 7.51 6.04 -19.59
C THR A 287 6.63 5.94 -18.34
N LEU A 288 7.03 5.13 -17.35
CA LEU A 288 6.28 4.94 -16.11
C LEU A 288 6.33 6.18 -15.21
N LYS A 289 7.46 6.92 -15.17
CA LYS A 289 7.56 8.19 -14.43
C LYS A 289 6.67 9.28 -15.02
N LYS A 290 6.46 9.24 -16.33
CA LYS A 290 5.59 10.20 -17.03
C LYS A 290 4.12 9.82 -16.93
N ASN A 291 3.79 8.52 -17.00
CA ASN A 291 2.43 8.01 -17.10
C ASN A 291 2.15 7.04 -15.94
N TYR A 292 1.17 7.34 -15.07
CA TYR A 292 0.89 6.53 -13.88
C TYR A 292 -0.50 6.80 -13.28
N GLY A 293 -0.95 5.90 -12.40
CA GLY A 293 -2.10 6.05 -11.50
C GLY A 293 -3.46 5.69 -12.10
N TYR A 294 -3.58 5.57 -13.41
CA TYR A 294 -4.87 5.29 -14.08
C TYR A 294 -5.35 3.86 -13.84
N ALA A 295 -4.46 2.89 -13.93
CA ALA A 295 -4.82 1.49 -13.81
C ALA A 295 -5.35 1.12 -12.43
N GLY A 296 -4.90 1.78 -11.37
CA GLY A 296 -5.44 1.61 -10.02
C GLY A 296 -6.90 2.03 -9.91
N ILE A 297 -7.24 3.18 -10.50
CA ILE A 297 -8.63 3.66 -10.56
C ILE A 297 -9.51 2.66 -11.33
N ASP A 298 -9.02 2.23 -12.50
CA ASP A 298 -9.76 1.30 -13.36
C ASP A 298 -10.00 -0.03 -12.64
N PHE A 299 -8.96 -0.57 -11.98
CA PHE A 299 -9.05 -1.84 -11.28
C PHE A 299 -9.99 -1.76 -10.06
N VAL A 300 -9.92 -0.69 -9.28
CA VAL A 300 -10.84 -0.47 -8.15
C VAL A 300 -12.28 -0.40 -8.63
N ASN A 301 -12.55 0.28 -9.75
CA ASN A 301 -13.90 0.36 -10.32
C ASN A 301 -14.41 -1.03 -10.72
N VAL A 302 -13.59 -1.84 -11.38
CA VAL A 302 -13.95 -3.22 -11.72
C VAL A 302 -14.24 -4.04 -10.47
N VAL A 303 -13.37 -3.96 -9.45
CA VAL A 303 -13.54 -4.72 -8.20
C VAL A 303 -14.81 -4.30 -7.44
N LYS A 304 -15.20 -3.02 -7.49
CA LYS A 304 -16.45 -2.53 -6.87
C LYS A 304 -17.71 -3.11 -7.51
N GLU A 305 -17.66 -3.41 -8.82
CA GLU A 305 -18.79 -4.03 -9.55
C GLU A 305 -18.88 -5.56 -9.33
N MET A 306 -17.83 -6.19 -8.80
CA MET A 306 -17.79 -7.61 -8.49
C MET A 306 -18.36 -7.89 -7.10
N SER A 307 -19.05 -9.02 -6.93
CA SER A 307 -19.40 -9.47 -5.59
C SER A 307 -18.16 -10.00 -4.85
N ILE A 308 -18.11 -9.82 -3.53
CA ILE A 308 -17.04 -10.39 -2.70
C ILE A 308 -16.99 -11.92 -2.83
N ASP A 309 -18.14 -12.56 -3.00
CA ASP A 309 -18.21 -14.02 -3.14
C ASP A 309 -17.63 -14.49 -4.47
N ASP A 310 -17.81 -13.74 -5.57
CA ASP A 310 -17.18 -14.05 -6.87
C ASP A 310 -15.66 -13.91 -6.78
N ILE A 311 -15.15 -12.87 -6.10
CA ILE A 311 -13.72 -12.69 -5.88
C ILE A 311 -13.14 -13.86 -5.06
N LYS A 312 -13.81 -14.27 -3.99
CA LYS A 312 -13.42 -15.43 -3.18
C LYS A 312 -13.48 -16.72 -3.95
N ALA A 313 -14.52 -16.92 -4.78
CA ALA A 313 -14.65 -18.10 -5.62
C ALA A 313 -13.52 -18.17 -6.65
N LEU A 314 -13.17 -17.05 -7.28
CA LEU A 314 -12.05 -16.97 -8.21
C LEU A 314 -10.72 -17.30 -7.53
N GLN A 315 -10.45 -16.75 -6.35
CA GLN A 315 -9.26 -17.05 -5.56
C GLN A 315 -9.19 -18.54 -5.20
N LYS A 316 -10.29 -19.14 -4.72
CA LYS A 316 -10.35 -20.57 -4.39
C LYS A 316 -10.15 -21.46 -5.61
N HIS A 317 -10.69 -21.08 -6.76
CA HIS A 317 -10.48 -21.78 -8.01
C HIS A 317 -8.98 -21.89 -8.35
N TYR A 318 -8.27 -20.75 -8.34
CA TYR A 318 -6.83 -20.73 -8.57
C TYR A 318 -6.04 -21.48 -7.49
N GLN A 319 -6.45 -21.37 -6.23
CA GLN A 319 -5.82 -22.14 -5.15
C GLN A 319 -5.93 -23.64 -5.41
N GLY A 320 -7.09 -24.13 -5.84
CA GLY A 320 -7.28 -25.54 -6.20
C GLY A 320 -6.44 -26.00 -7.40
N LEU A 321 -6.09 -25.08 -8.33
CA LEU A 321 -5.24 -25.41 -9.48
C LEU A 321 -3.75 -25.52 -9.12
N ILE A 322 -3.27 -24.80 -8.09
CA ILE A 322 -1.85 -24.70 -7.76
C ILE A 322 -1.46 -25.46 -6.48
N GLN A 323 -2.42 -25.89 -5.68
CA GLN A 323 -2.15 -26.62 -4.43
C GLN A 323 -2.04 -28.12 -4.71
N ASP A 324 -0.83 -28.66 -4.65
CA ASP A 324 -0.57 -30.10 -4.88
C ASP A 324 -0.57 -30.91 -3.59
N ASP A 325 -0.28 -30.29 -2.41
CA ASP A 325 -0.35 -30.95 -1.10
C ASP A 325 -0.70 -29.98 0.05
N ASP A 326 -0.90 -30.53 1.28
CA ASP A 326 -1.26 -29.73 2.46
C ASP A 326 -0.11 -28.81 2.96
N LYS A 327 1.15 -29.08 2.60
CA LYS A 327 2.30 -28.28 3.02
C LYS A 327 2.34 -26.96 2.27
N MET A 328 1.89 -26.92 1.01
CA MET A 328 1.86 -25.74 0.15
C MET A 328 0.66 -24.81 0.45
N GLN A 329 -0.24 -25.18 1.35
CA GLN A 329 -1.50 -24.47 1.58
C GLN A 329 -1.36 -22.96 1.80
N LYS A 330 -0.35 -22.52 2.58
CA LYS A 330 -0.19 -21.08 2.90
C LYS A 330 0.41 -20.27 1.75
N GLN A 331 1.32 -20.86 0.99
CA GLN A 331 1.93 -20.21 -0.18
C GLN A 331 0.93 -20.15 -1.33
N SER A 332 0.12 -21.20 -1.51
CA SER A 332 -0.92 -21.25 -2.53
C SER A 332 -1.99 -20.17 -2.34
N ILE A 333 -2.31 -19.79 -1.09
CA ILE A 333 -3.22 -18.67 -0.82
C ILE A 333 -2.69 -17.37 -1.44
N SER A 334 -1.43 -17.01 -1.18
CA SER A 334 -0.83 -15.78 -1.69
C SER A 334 -0.76 -15.77 -3.22
N MET A 335 -0.28 -16.86 -3.82
CA MET A 335 -0.18 -16.98 -5.27
C MET A 335 -1.57 -16.98 -5.95
N SER A 336 -2.58 -17.63 -5.34
CA SER A 336 -3.93 -17.65 -5.91
C SER A 336 -4.59 -16.27 -5.92
N ILE A 337 -4.27 -15.38 -4.97
CA ILE A 337 -4.74 -13.99 -4.99
C ILE A 337 -4.07 -13.22 -6.14
N ILE A 338 -2.78 -13.46 -6.38
CA ILE A 338 -2.05 -12.86 -7.51
C ILE A 338 -2.67 -13.32 -8.84
N LEU A 339 -2.92 -14.62 -9.00
CA LEU A 339 -3.53 -15.17 -10.21
C LEU A 339 -4.96 -14.66 -10.43
N ALA A 340 -5.74 -14.52 -9.36
CA ALA A 340 -7.06 -13.91 -9.43
C ALA A 340 -6.99 -12.45 -9.88
N ALA A 341 -6.05 -11.67 -9.35
CA ALA A 341 -5.84 -10.28 -9.75
C ALA A 341 -5.36 -10.17 -11.20
N ASP A 342 -4.45 -11.06 -11.64
CA ASP A 342 -3.98 -11.11 -13.02
C ASP A 342 -5.15 -11.44 -13.98
N LYS A 343 -5.99 -12.40 -13.62
CA LYS A 343 -7.20 -12.75 -14.40
C LYS A 343 -8.13 -11.55 -14.55
N ILE A 344 -8.46 -10.88 -13.45
CA ILE A 344 -9.33 -9.71 -13.47
C ILE A 344 -8.70 -8.58 -14.32
N ALA A 345 -7.42 -8.27 -14.11
CA ALA A 345 -6.73 -7.21 -14.84
C ALA A 345 -6.61 -7.55 -16.34
N THR A 346 -6.29 -8.79 -16.67
CA THR A 346 -6.15 -9.24 -18.07
C THR A 346 -7.49 -9.14 -18.81
N ASP A 347 -8.59 -9.59 -18.19
CA ASP A 347 -9.90 -9.60 -18.82
C ASP A 347 -10.53 -8.22 -18.92
N GLN A 348 -10.38 -7.39 -17.86
CA GLN A 348 -11.17 -6.18 -17.72
C GLN A 348 -10.38 -4.90 -18.07
N LEU A 349 -9.04 -4.93 -17.99
CA LEU A 349 -8.21 -3.75 -18.24
C LEU A 349 -7.36 -3.91 -19.50
N PHE A 350 -6.60 -5.01 -19.59
CA PHE A 350 -5.62 -5.19 -20.67
C PHE A 350 -6.23 -5.77 -21.94
N HIS A 351 -7.14 -6.72 -21.85
CA HIS A 351 -7.74 -7.46 -22.99
C HIS A 351 -6.69 -8.03 -23.94
N ASP A 352 -5.54 -8.48 -23.40
CA ASP A 352 -4.37 -8.90 -24.17
C ASP A 352 -4.12 -10.43 -24.13
N GLY A 353 -4.88 -11.16 -23.30
CA GLY A 353 -4.73 -12.59 -23.15
C GLY A 353 -3.41 -13.04 -22.51
N GLN A 354 -2.62 -12.12 -21.95
CA GLN A 354 -1.29 -12.39 -21.40
C GLN A 354 -1.35 -12.80 -19.92
N TYR A 355 -2.07 -13.88 -19.62
CA TYR A 355 -2.17 -14.41 -18.24
C TYR A 355 -0.83 -14.93 -17.72
N ILE A 356 -0.69 -14.98 -16.42
CA ILE A 356 0.36 -15.75 -15.75
C ILE A 356 0.02 -17.25 -15.94
N ASP A 357 0.97 -18.00 -16.45
CA ASP A 357 0.83 -19.42 -16.65
C ASP A 357 0.79 -20.19 -15.31
N ILE A 358 -0.15 -21.15 -15.19
CA ILE A 358 -0.37 -21.92 -13.95
C ILE A 358 0.84 -22.78 -13.60
N GLU A 359 1.48 -23.42 -14.58
CA GLU A 359 2.67 -24.25 -14.34
C GLU A 359 3.85 -23.38 -13.87
N THR A 360 4.02 -22.20 -14.47
CA THR A 360 5.01 -21.23 -14.00
C THR A 360 4.75 -20.81 -12.56
N ALA A 361 3.48 -20.53 -12.20
CA ALA A 361 3.10 -20.18 -10.83
C ALA A 361 3.37 -21.34 -9.84
N LYS A 362 3.10 -22.60 -10.23
CA LYS A 362 3.43 -23.78 -9.43
C LYS A 362 4.93 -23.93 -9.21
N ASN A 363 5.73 -23.75 -10.27
CA ASN A 363 7.18 -23.88 -10.20
C ASN A 363 7.79 -22.87 -9.20
N LEU A 364 7.30 -21.63 -9.17
CA LEU A 364 7.74 -20.63 -8.20
C LEU A 364 7.47 -21.04 -6.74
N LEU A 365 6.44 -21.88 -6.49
CA LEU A 365 6.15 -22.39 -5.16
C LEU A 365 7.01 -23.63 -4.81
N THR A 366 7.23 -24.52 -5.76
CA THR A 366 7.93 -25.80 -5.57
C THR A 366 9.45 -25.62 -5.41
N GLU A 367 10.06 -24.72 -6.18
CA GLU A 367 11.50 -24.41 -6.08
C GLU A 367 11.90 -23.98 -4.67
N LYS A 368 10.99 -23.31 -3.97
CA LYS A 368 11.19 -22.83 -2.61
C LYS A 368 11.24 -23.95 -1.55
N GLU A 369 10.50 -25.03 -1.73
CA GLU A 369 10.57 -26.19 -0.83
C GLU A 369 11.93 -26.88 -0.93
N MET A 370 12.49 -27.03 -2.14
CA MET A 370 13.81 -27.66 -2.35
C MET A 370 14.94 -26.87 -1.70
N VAL A 371 14.91 -25.55 -1.78
CA VAL A 371 15.93 -24.68 -1.14
C VAL A 371 15.83 -24.77 0.38
N SER A 372 14.62 -24.76 0.94
CA SER A 372 14.42 -24.80 2.39
C SER A 372 14.79 -26.16 3.03
N GLU A 373 14.71 -27.26 2.31
CA GLU A 373 15.13 -28.60 2.77
C GLU A 373 16.66 -28.76 2.67
N ASN A 374 17.29 -28.22 1.64
CA ASN A 374 18.75 -28.29 1.47
C ASN A 374 19.53 -27.37 2.43
N GLU A 375 18.93 -26.25 2.88
CA GLU A 375 19.53 -25.37 3.89
C GLU A 375 19.34 -25.86 5.32
N ARG A 376 18.45 -26.83 5.56
CA ARG A 376 18.20 -27.44 6.86
C ARG A 376 18.99 -28.74 7.09
N ALA A 377 19.65 -29.28 6.07
CA ALA A 377 20.53 -30.45 6.13
C ALA A 377 22.00 -30.05 6.32
#